data_fdc03dfc469ed187619e3717d9a0f6c2
#
_entry.id   fdc03dfc469ed187619e3717d9a0f6c2
#
_cell.length_a   1.000
_cell.length_b   1.000
_cell.length_c   1.000
_cell.angle_alpha   90.00
_cell.angle_beta   90.00
_cell.angle_gamma   90.00
#
_symmetry.space_group_name_H-M   'P 1'
#
loop_
_entity.id
_entity.type
_entity.pdbx_description
1 polymer ?
#
loop_
_entity_poly.entity_id
_entity_poly.type
_entity_poly.pdbx_seq_one_letter_code
_entity_poly.pdbx_strand_id
1 'polypeptide(L)'
;MEIQIFKNPQFAEIRVMVKDGEPWFVGKDVASVLGYLNPQKAIRDHVDEEDKRAERIVHPFAGPQRMAVINESGLYALILSSKLPQAKEFKRWVTSEVLPQIRKTGGYIPVNDCKDDGEIMAKALLIAKKTIEQQDALV
;
A
#
# COMPACT_ATOMS: atom_id res chain seq x y z
N MET A 1 17.14 -10.45 -2.72
CA MET A 1 16.07 -9.45 -2.63
C MET A 1 16.28 -8.59 -1.41
N GLU A 2 16.35 -7.31 -1.60
CA GLU A 2 16.47 -6.40 -0.47
C GLU A 2 15.14 -6.23 0.24
N ILE A 3 15.16 -6.33 1.55
CA ILE A 3 14.02 -6.06 2.40
C ILE A 3 14.17 -4.64 2.90
N GLN A 4 13.18 -3.81 2.62
CA GLN A 4 13.10 -2.46 3.12
C GLN A 4 12.16 -2.42 4.32
N ILE A 5 12.54 -1.66 5.35
CA ILE A 5 11.72 -1.50 6.54
C ILE A 5 11.17 -0.08 6.53
N PHE A 6 9.84 0.04 6.43
CA PHE A 6 9.17 1.32 6.53
C PHE A 6 8.74 1.55 7.97
N LYS A 7 9.21 2.66 8.54
CA LYS A 7 8.85 3.08 9.88
C LYS A 7 7.92 4.27 9.77
N ASN A 8 6.74 4.14 10.34
CA ASN A 8 5.78 5.23 10.42
C ASN A 8 5.36 5.36 11.88
N PRO A 9 5.34 6.58 12.46
CA PRO A 9 4.90 6.76 13.84
C PRO A 9 3.51 6.19 14.14
N GLN A 10 2.65 6.13 13.12
CA GLN A 10 1.30 5.57 13.27
C GLN A 10 1.24 4.06 13.06
N PHE A 11 2.15 3.49 12.26
CA PHE A 11 2.03 2.11 11.77
C PHE A 11 3.20 1.20 12.16
N ALA A 12 4.10 1.64 13.04
CA ALA A 12 5.27 0.86 13.46
C ALA A 12 6.15 0.44 12.27
N GLU A 13 6.75 -0.76 12.32
CA GLU A 13 7.64 -1.24 11.28
C GLU A 13 6.94 -2.25 10.38
N ILE A 14 7.00 -2.02 9.07
CA ILE A 14 6.49 -2.95 8.06
C ILE A 14 7.63 -3.29 7.11
N ARG A 15 7.92 -4.57 6.99
CA ARG A 15 8.93 -5.07 6.05
C ARG A 15 8.33 -5.18 4.66
N VAL A 16 9.03 -4.64 3.67
CA VAL A 16 8.59 -4.61 2.29
C VAL A 16 9.70 -5.16 1.40
N MET A 17 9.32 -5.99 0.44
CA MET A 17 10.19 -6.51 -0.60
C MET A 17 9.75 -5.98 -1.94
N VAL A 18 10.69 -5.66 -2.83
CA VAL A 18 10.35 -5.30 -4.21
C VAL A 18 10.73 -6.46 -5.11
N LYS A 19 9.75 -6.95 -5.88
CA LYS A 19 9.95 -8.03 -6.83
C LYS A 19 9.27 -7.67 -8.15
N ASP A 20 10.05 -7.70 -9.23
CA ASP A 20 9.57 -7.36 -10.57
C ASP A 20 8.90 -5.97 -10.63
N GLY A 21 9.43 -5.01 -9.87
CA GLY A 21 8.91 -3.66 -9.81
C GLY A 21 7.68 -3.48 -8.92
N GLU A 22 7.19 -4.55 -8.28
CA GLU A 22 6.02 -4.50 -7.42
C GLU A 22 6.41 -4.66 -5.95
N PRO A 23 5.78 -3.88 -5.04
CA PRO A 23 6.01 -4.06 -3.61
C PRO A 23 5.24 -5.28 -3.08
N TRP A 24 5.91 -6.04 -2.23
CA TRP A 24 5.31 -7.16 -1.48
C TRP A 24 5.56 -6.92 0.00
N PHE A 25 4.49 -6.92 0.76
CA PHE A 25 4.51 -6.60 2.19
C PHE A 25 4.46 -7.88 3.01
N VAL A 26 5.21 -7.93 4.12
CA VAL A 26 5.09 -9.05 5.05
C VAL A 26 3.70 -8.98 5.67
N GLY A 27 2.86 -9.97 5.38
CA GLY A 27 1.46 -9.96 5.78
C GLY A 27 1.26 -9.89 7.28
N LYS A 28 2.10 -10.60 8.05
CA LYS A 28 2.07 -10.56 9.51
C LYS A 28 2.29 -9.15 10.06
N ASP A 29 3.22 -8.40 9.48
CA ASP A 29 3.51 -7.04 9.93
C ASP A 29 2.30 -6.13 9.69
N VAL A 30 1.71 -6.20 8.49
CA VAL A 30 0.54 -5.41 8.12
C VAL A 30 -0.65 -5.75 9.00
N ALA A 31 -0.97 -7.03 9.15
CA ALA A 31 -2.12 -7.45 9.94
C ALA A 31 -1.97 -7.08 11.40
N SER A 32 -0.76 -7.16 11.96
CA SER A 32 -0.50 -6.77 13.34
C SER A 32 -0.73 -5.27 13.56
N VAL A 33 -0.25 -4.45 12.63
CA VAL A 33 -0.46 -3.00 12.68
C VAL A 33 -1.94 -2.64 12.58
N LEU A 34 -2.69 -3.38 11.77
CA LEU A 34 -4.12 -3.16 11.59
C LEU A 34 -4.97 -3.75 12.72
N GLY A 35 -4.35 -4.30 13.76
CA GLY A 35 -5.05 -4.74 14.95
C GLY A 35 -5.69 -6.12 14.88
N TYR A 36 -5.34 -6.91 13.87
CA TYR A 36 -5.83 -8.30 13.81
C TYR A 36 -5.15 -9.14 14.90
N LEU A 37 -5.96 -9.79 15.73
CA LEU A 37 -5.45 -10.61 16.84
C LEU A 37 -4.76 -11.88 16.33
N ASN A 38 -5.19 -12.40 15.19
CA ASN A 38 -4.57 -13.55 14.55
C ASN A 38 -4.21 -13.17 13.11
N PRO A 39 -2.96 -12.70 12.89
CA PRO A 39 -2.54 -12.26 11.56
C PRO A 39 -2.65 -13.33 10.47
N GLN A 40 -2.32 -14.58 10.78
CA GLN A 40 -2.38 -15.66 9.80
C GLN A 40 -3.81 -15.93 9.35
N LYS A 41 -4.76 -15.90 10.29
CA LYS A 41 -6.17 -16.08 9.98
C LYS A 41 -6.69 -14.90 9.15
N ALA A 42 -6.30 -13.68 9.48
CA ALA A 42 -6.70 -12.48 8.74
C ALA A 42 -6.26 -12.56 7.28
N ILE A 43 -5.03 -12.97 7.03
CA ILE A 43 -4.50 -13.13 5.68
C ILE A 43 -5.30 -14.21 4.93
N ARG A 44 -5.55 -15.34 5.58
CA ARG A 44 -6.30 -16.42 4.96
C ARG A 44 -7.74 -16.02 4.63
N ASP A 45 -8.39 -15.26 5.52
CA ASP A 45 -9.81 -14.91 5.36
C ASP A 45 -10.03 -13.72 4.42
N HIS A 46 -9.08 -12.79 4.33
CA HIS A 46 -9.30 -11.51 3.63
C HIS A 46 -8.43 -11.30 2.39
N VAL A 47 -7.38 -12.08 2.21
CA VAL A 47 -6.47 -11.92 1.08
C VAL A 47 -6.65 -13.07 0.10
N ASP A 48 -6.92 -12.75 -1.16
CA ASP A 48 -7.06 -13.77 -2.20
C ASP A 48 -5.74 -14.50 -2.46
N GLU A 49 -5.84 -15.75 -2.89
CA GLU A 49 -4.65 -16.57 -3.18
C GLU A 49 -3.71 -15.91 -4.20
N GLU A 50 -4.27 -15.19 -5.15
CA GLU A 50 -3.51 -14.48 -6.19
C GLU A 50 -2.69 -13.33 -5.62
N ASP A 51 -3.08 -12.81 -4.47
CA ASP A 51 -2.48 -11.62 -3.84
C ASP A 51 -1.48 -11.97 -2.75
N LYS A 52 -1.19 -13.25 -2.55
CA LYS A 52 -0.23 -13.69 -1.54
C LYS A 52 0.68 -14.78 -2.06
N ARG A 53 1.87 -14.85 -1.48
CA ARG A 53 2.86 -15.91 -1.75
C ARG A 53 3.70 -16.14 -0.51
N ALA A 54 4.35 -17.29 -0.44
CA ALA A 54 5.29 -17.59 0.63
C ALA A 54 6.70 -17.23 0.18
N GLU A 55 7.40 -16.46 1.00
CA GLU A 55 8.78 -16.07 0.73
C GLU A 55 9.68 -16.38 1.93
N ARG A 56 10.93 -16.68 1.65
CA ARG A 56 11.91 -16.92 2.69
C ARG A 56 12.51 -15.59 3.13
N ILE A 57 12.32 -15.27 4.41
CA ILE A 57 12.82 -14.03 5.00
C ILE A 57 13.80 -14.38 6.11
N VAL A 58 15.00 -13.81 6.07
CA VAL A 58 16.03 -14.06 7.07
C VAL A 58 15.87 -13.07 8.21
N HIS A 59 15.56 -13.58 9.39
CA HIS A 59 15.52 -12.80 10.61
C HIS A 59 16.94 -12.74 11.23
N PRO A 60 17.40 -11.57 11.70
CA PRO A 60 18.76 -11.43 12.25
C PRO A 60 19.09 -12.40 13.39
N PHE A 61 18.11 -12.77 14.20
CA PHE A 61 18.31 -13.62 15.37
C PHE A 61 17.70 -15.01 15.23
N ALA A 62 16.58 -15.14 14.52
CA ALA A 62 15.85 -16.40 14.40
C ALA A 62 16.22 -17.19 13.13
N GLY A 63 17.02 -16.62 12.23
CA GLY A 63 17.40 -17.25 10.99
C GLY A 63 16.31 -17.18 9.92
N PRO A 64 16.41 -18.01 8.86
CA PRO A 64 15.44 -17.98 7.78
C PRO A 64 14.07 -18.49 8.23
N GLN A 65 13.04 -17.75 7.88
CA GLN A 65 11.64 -18.10 8.13
C GLN A 65 10.83 -17.97 6.86
N ARG A 66 9.90 -18.88 6.66
CA ARG A 66 8.98 -18.80 5.53
C ARG A 66 7.75 -18.03 5.98
N MET A 67 7.50 -16.91 5.32
CA MET A 67 6.43 -15.98 5.68
C MET A 67 5.54 -15.68 4.50
N ALA A 68 4.26 -15.43 4.77
CA ALA A 68 3.34 -14.94 3.76
C ALA A 68 3.64 -13.47 3.46
N VAL A 69 3.81 -13.15 2.19
CA VAL A 69 3.90 -11.77 1.71
C VAL A 69 2.69 -11.49 0.84
N ILE A 70 2.21 -10.26 0.89
CA ILE A 70 1.01 -9.82 0.17
C ILE A 70 1.37 -8.64 -0.73
N ASN A 71 0.71 -8.58 -1.88
CA ASN A 71 0.89 -7.46 -2.79
C ASN A 71 0.03 -6.27 -2.35
N GLU A 72 0.00 -5.22 -3.17
CA GLU A 72 -0.76 -4.02 -2.86
C GLU A 72 -2.26 -4.29 -2.74
N SER A 73 -2.81 -5.14 -3.60
CA SER A 73 -4.21 -5.55 -3.53
C SER A 73 -4.53 -6.24 -2.21
N GLY A 74 -3.66 -7.15 -1.77
CA GLY A 74 -3.81 -7.83 -0.47
C GLY A 74 -3.71 -6.85 0.70
N LEU A 75 -2.82 -5.87 0.61
CA LEU A 75 -2.70 -4.81 1.61
C LEU A 75 -4.02 -4.05 1.76
N TYR A 76 -4.61 -3.61 0.65
CA TYR A 76 -5.88 -2.89 0.69
C TYR A 76 -7.02 -3.77 1.22
N ALA A 77 -7.04 -5.05 0.88
CA ALA A 77 -8.05 -5.97 1.39
C ALA A 77 -8.01 -6.04 2.92
N LEU A 78 -6.82 -6.13 3.51
CA LEU A 78 -6.67 -6.12 4.97
C LEU A 78 -7.07 -4.78 5.58
N ILE A 79 -6.70 -3.66 4.96
CA ILE A 79 -7.06 -2.33 5.45
C ILE A 79 -8.57 -2.15 5.44
N LEU A 80 -9.23 -2.50 4.34
CA LEU A 80 -10.68 -2.32 4.18
C LEU A 80 -11.49 -3.22 5.10
N SER A 81 -10.93 -4.36 5.52
CA SER A 81 -11.58 -5.29 6.43
C SER A 81 -11.30 -5.01 7.90
N SER A 82 -10.36 -4.12 8.21
CA SER A 82 -9.98 -3.80 9.59
C SER A 82 -11.06 -2.96 10.27
N LYS A 83 -11.27 -3.23 11.57
CA LYS A 83 -12.23 -2.50 12.40
C LYS A 83 -11.59 -1.40 13.23
N LEU A 84 -10.28 -1.20 13.12
CA LEU A 84 -9.60 -0.13 13.86
C LEU A 84 -10.03 1.25 13.37
N PRO A 85 -10.11 2.25 14.27
CA PRO A 85 -10.44 3.62 13.87
C PRO A 85 -9.51 4.18 12.78
N GLN A 86 -8.21 3.92 12.88
CA GLN A 86 -7.24 4.39 11.88
C GLN A 86 -7.50 3.78 10.50
N ALA A 87 -7.89 2.51 10.46
CA ALA A 87 -8.22 1.85 9.20
C ALA A 87 -9.52 2.42 8.61
N LYS A 88 -10.50 2.73 9.45
CA LYS A 88 -11.74 3.40 9.02
C LYS A 88 -11.45 4.77 8.43
N GLU A 89 -10.60 5.54 9.07
CA GLU A 89 -10.18 6.86 8.56
C GLU A 89 -9.48 6.74 7.23
N PHE A 90 -8.57 5.79 7.10
CA PHE A 90 -7.88 5.53 5.85
C PHE A 90 -8.87 5.14 4.74
N LYS A 91 -9.77 4.21 5.04
CA LYS A 91 -10.81 3.76 4.10
C LYS A 91 -11.66 4.94 3.64
N ARG A 92 -12.10 5.77 4.57
CA ARG A 92 -12.94 6.93 4.25
C ARG A 92 -12.20 7.95 3.40
N TRP A 93 -10.94 8.20 3.72
CA TRP A 93 -10.10 9.10 2.94
C TRP A 93 -9.91 8.59 1.50
N VAL A 94 -9.58 7.31 1.34
CA VAL A 94 -9.41 6.70 0.01
C VAL A 94 -10.70 6.77 -0.80
N THR A 95 -11.84 6.42 -0.20
CA THR A 95 -13.12 6.35 -0.93
C THR A 95 -13.76 7.71 -1.17
N SER A 96 -13.53 8.69 -0.29
CA SER A 96 -14.18 10.01 -0.41
C SER A 96 -13.29 11.06 -1.09
N GLU A 97 -11.97 10.90 -1.08
CA GLU A 97 -11.05 11.88 -1.67
C GLU A 97 -10.17 11.31 -2.77
N VAL A 98 -9.42 10.24 -2.48
CA VAL A 98 -8.40 9.74 -3.40
C VAL A 98 -9.02 9.16 -4.66
N LEU A 99 -9.90 8.19 -4.52
CA LEU A 99 -10.54 7.55 -5.68
C LEU A 99 -11.40 8.50 -6.49
N PRO A 100 -12.23 9.38 -5.86
CA PRO A 100 -12.97 10.36 -6.65
C PRO A 100 -12.07 11.33 -7.42
N GLN A 101 -10.95 11.77 -6.86
CA GLN A 101 -10.03 12.65 -7.58
C GLN A 101 -9.34 11.92 -8.74
N ILE A 102 -8.91 10.69 -8.53
CA ILE A 102 -8.31 9.88 -9.60
C ILE A 102 -9.31 9.69 -10.74
N ARG A 103 -10.57 9.42 -10.42
CA ARG A 103 -11.61 9.25 -11.43
C ARG A 103 -11.83 10.53 -12.23
N LYS A 104 -11.81 11.69 -11.57
CA LYS A 104 -12.09 12.97 -12.22
C LYS A 104 -10.92 13.55 -12.99
N THR A 105 -9.69 13.36 -12.50
CA THR A 105 -8.50 14.04 -13.01
C THR A 105 -7.40 13.12 -13.51
N GLY A 106 -7.52 11.82 -13.25
CA GLY A 106 -6.47 10.85 -13.58
C GLY A 106 -5.33 10.77 -12.56
N GLY A 107 -5.40 11.54 -11.47
CA GLY A 107 -4.37 11.51 -10.45
C GLY A 107 -4.81 12.15 -9.15
N TYR A 108 -4.00 11.97 -8.12
CA TYR A 108 -4.24 12.53 -6.80
C TYR A 108 -3.04 13.39 -6.36
N ILE A 109 -3.32 14.60 -5.88
CA ILE A 109 -2.32 15.52 -5.36
C ILE A 109 -2.62 15.77 -3.89
N PRO A 110 -1.78 15.31 -2.96
CA PRO A 110 -1.96 15.59 -1.54
C PRO A 110 -1.65 17.05 -1.25
N VAL A 111 -2.69 17.84 -0.97
CA VAL A 111 -2.57 19.29 -0.74
C VAL A 111 -1.66 19.60 0.46
N ASN A 112 -1.69 18.74 1.47
CA ASN A 112 -0.88 18.92 2.67
C ASN A 112 0.63 18.81 2.43
N ASP A 113 1.04 18.13 1.35
CA ASP A 113 2.45 17.96 0.98
C ASP A 113 2.94 19.08 0.05
N CYS A 114 2.04 19.94 -0.39
CA CYS A 114 2.38 21.05 -1.28
C CYS A 114 2.57 22.34 -0.48
N LYS A 115 3.68 23.04 -0.73
CA LYS A 115 4.03 24.25 0.01
C LYS A 115 3.31 25.49 -0.50
N ASP A 116 2.92 25.50 -1.77
CA ASP A 116 2.23 26.63 -2.40
C ASP A 116 1.43 26.17 -3.64
N ASP A 117 0.68 27.10 -4.21
CA ASP A 117 -0.15 26.84 -5.40
C ASP A 117 0.69 26.47 -6.62
N GLY A 118 1.89 27.02 -6.73
CA GLY A 118 2.81 26.71 -7.82
C GLY A 118 3.24 25.25 -7.80
N GLU A 119 3.52 24.71 -6.61
CA GLU A 119 3.88 23.29 -6.46
C GLU A 119 2.71 22.38 -6.80
N ILE A 120 1.48 22.74 -6.39
CA ILE A 120 0.28 21.99 -6.75
C ILE A 120 0.11 21.97 -8.27
N MET A 121 0.26 23.11 -8.92
CA MET A 121 0.15 23.22 -10.37
C MET A 121 1.21 22.41 -11.09
N ALA A 122 2.45 22.41 -10.59
CA ALA A 122 3.53 21.61 -11.17
C ALA A 122 3.23 20.11 -11.08
N LYS A 123 2.74 19.63 -9.94
CA LYS A 123 2.34 18.23 -9.76
C LYS A 123 1.16 17.86 -10.65
N ALA A 124 0.17 18.74 -10.77
CA ALA A 124 -0.97 18.54 -11.65
C ALA A 124 -0.54 18.41 -13.11
N LEU A 125 0.40 19.25 -13.54
CA LEU A 125 0.93 19.21 -14.90
C LEU A 125 1.65 17.90 -15.20
N LEU A 126 2.43 17.38 -14.24
CA LEU A 126 3.12 16.11 -14.38
C LEU A 126 2.13 14.94 -14.49
N ILE A 127 1.06 14.96 -13.71
CA ILE A 127 0.02 13.93 -13.78
C ILE A 127 -0.68 13.97 -15.14
N ALA A 128 -1.03 15.16 -15.61
CA ALA A 128 -1.67 15.33 -16.91
C ALA A 128 -0.76 14.85 -18.04
N LYS A 129 0.54 15.17 -18.00
CA LYS A 129 1.51 14.72 -18.97
C LYS A 129 1.62 13.20 -19.02
N LYS A 130 1.68 12.55 -17.87
CA LYS A 130 1.72 11.07 -17.79
C LYS A 130 0.45 10.44 -18.36
N THR A 131 -0.71 11.02 -18.09
CA THR A 131 -1.98 10.54 -18.61
C THR A 131 -2.01 10.62 -20.13
N ILE A 132 -1.55 11.71 -20.71
CA ILE A 132 -1.48 11.90 -22.17
C ILE A 132 -0.53 10.87 -22.78
N GLU A 133 0.64 10.67 -22.20
CA GLU A 133 1.63 9.68 -22.69
C GLU A 133 1.06 8.26 -22.66
N GLN A 134 0.31 7.90 -21.62
CA GLN A 134 -0.34 6.60 -21.53
C GLN A 134 -1.43 6.42 -22.58
N GLN A 135 -2.21 7.45 -22.86
CA GLN A 135 -3.23 7.41 -23.91
C GLN A 135 -2.59 7.23 -25.30
N ASP A 136 -1.49 7.92 -25.59
CA ASP A 136 -0.76 7.78 -26.82
C ASP A 136 -0.19 6.38 -27.00
N ALA A 137 0.23 5.74 -25.90
CA ALA A 137 0.75 4.38 -25.94
C ALA A 137 -0.32 3.32 -26.19
N LEU A 138 -1.59 3.64 -25.99
CA LEU A 138 -2.73 2.72 -26.16
C LEU A 138 -3.34 2.75 -27.57
N VAL A 139 -2.88 3.67 -28.41
CA VAL A 139 -3.41 3.82 -29.77
C VAL A 139 -2.71 2.89 -30.76
#